data_eb7b24b5664ae5b8c81b32c7a6e77f46
#
_entry.id   eb7b24b5664ae5b8c81b32c7a6e77f46
#
_cell.length_a   1.000
_cell.length_b   1.000
_cell.length_c   1.000
_cell.angle_alpha   90.00
_cell.angle_beta   90.00
_cell.angle_gamma   90.00
#
_symmetry.space_group_name_H-M   'P 1'
#
loop_
_entity.id
_entity.type
_entity.pdbx_description
1 polymer ?
#
loop_
_entity_poly.entity_id
_entity_poly.type
_entity_poly.pdbx_seq_one_letter_code
_entity_poly.pdbx_strand_id
1 'polypeptide(L)'
;MDILSEILTNAGWKADLLARTSLYKPWGFRFPCERSGGFHILSQGSCYGRIKGKLIHLEKGDILFVAKGLDHELVYSPNDKVVDIAKFRDMSEKQKRSEKLPLTTFVSVRYEVPDAIQHPFFLELPDYILVKSSDVLAHHPLNTTQVLISQELDSGIGSDLILQRLTDILLYYVIRHWLEIHPSSSPGWRNAFKDEKILSALEALHRKISYPWTLEKLSRAVGVSRASIANRFREVLGCTPMDYLAKLRMDKGKTLMAMENFTLEEIARTVGYSSAFAFSKAYKRIYGLSPRNSEQERLGA
;
A
#
# COMPACT_ATOMS: atom_id res chain seq x y z
N MET A 1 -3.27 13.18 -13.62
CA MET A 1 -3.30 11.99 -12.77
C MET A 1 -3.94 12.42 -11.47
N ASP A 2 -4.92 11.70 -10.96
CA ASP A 2 -5.56 12.00 -9.67
C ASP A 2 -4.60 11.69 -8.51
N ILE A 3 -4.94 12.23 -7.33
CA ILE A 3 -4.06 12.18 -6.15
C ILE A 3 -3.83 10.74 -5.65
N LEU A 4 -4.84 9.86 -5.72
CA LEU A 4 -4.69 8.47 -5.30
C LEU A 4 -3.73 7.72 -6.22
N SER A 5 -3.89 7.86 -7.53
CA SER A 5 -2.99 7.30 -8.53
C SER A 5 -1.55 7.77 -8.34
N GLU A 6 -1.35 9.04 -7.99
CA GLU A 6 -0.02 9.59 -7.71
C GLU A 6 0.59 9.01 -6.43
N ILE A 7 -0.19 8.93 -5.35
CA ILE A 7 0.25 8.32 -4.08
C ILE A 7 0.66 6.86 -4.28
N LEU A 8 -0.17 6.07 -4.96
CA LEU A 8 0.08 4.65 -5.20
C LEU A 8 1.27 4.42 -6.14
N THR A 9 1.40 5.22 -7.20
CA THR A 9 2.57 5.14 -8.11
C THR A 9 3.86 5.51 -7.39
N ASN A 10 3.85 6.59 -6.60
CA ASN A 10 5.03 7.02 -5.85
C ASN A 10 5.36 6.09 -4.67
N ALA A 11 4.45 5.24 -4.23
CA ALA A 11 4.72 4.24 -3.21
C ALA A 11 5.79 3.24 -3.63
N GLY A 12 5.94 3.03 -4.94
CA GLY A 12 6.97 2.14 -5.49
C GLY A 12 6.81 0.69 -5.04
N TRP A 13 5.60 0.28 -4.67
CA TRP A 13 5.32 -1.09 -4.26
C TRP A 13 5.61 -2.06 -5.39
N LYS A 14 6.32 -3.13 -5.09
CA LYS A 14 6.66 -4.19 -6.05
C LYS A 14 5.98 -5.48 -5.62
N ALA A 15 5.12 -6.00 -6.49
CA ALA A 15 4.50 -7.29 -6.29
C ALA A 15 5.51 -8.42 -6.54
N ASP A 16 5.58 -9.35 -5.60
CA ASP A 16 6.27 -10.64 -5.74
C ASP A 16 5.23 -11.74 -5.54
N LEU A 17 4.98 -12.52 -6.58
CA LEU A 17 4.05 -13.64 -6.52
C LEU A 17 4.65 -14.74 -5.64
N LEU A 18 4.17 -14.85 -4.41
CA LEU A 18 4.70 -15.81 -3.46
C LEU A 18 4.33 -17.25 -3.81
N ALA A 19 3.08 -17.51 -4.12
CA ALA A 19 2.62 -18.85 -4.47
C ALA A 19 1.19 -18.86 -5.04
N ARG A 20 0.93 -19.72 -6.00
CA ARG A 20 -0.33 -20.42 -6.12
C ARG A 20 -0.21 -21.71 -5.33
N THR A 21 -1.04 -21.88 -4.33
CA THR A 21 -0.92 -23.03 -3.44
C THR A 21 -2.26 -23.75 -3.33
N SER A 22 -2.26 -25.00 -3.78
CA SER A 22 -3.38 -25.94 -3.60
C SER A 22 -3.04 -26.91 -2.48
N LEU A 23 -3.85 -26.94 -1.45
CA LEU A 23 -3.55 -27.60 -0.19
C LEU A 23 -4.62 -28.59 0.24
N TYR A 24 -4.17 -29.60 0.94
CA TYR A 24 -4.99 -30.62 1.57
C TYR A 24 -4.80 -30.52 3.10
N LYS A 25 -5.87 -30.69 3.87
CA LYS A 25 -5.83 -30.58 5.33
C LYS A 25 -5.05 -31.74 5.99
N PRO A 26 -4.42 -31.51 7.16
CA PRO A 26 -4.29 -30.22 7.84
C PRO A 26 -3.18 -29.38 7.24
N TRP A 27 -3.33 -28.06 7.24
CA TRP A 27 -2.27 -27.14 6.81
C TRP A 27 -2.33 -25.82 7.56
N GLY A 28 -1.18 -25.16 7.69
CA GLY A 28 -1.07 -23.82 8.23
C GLY A 28 0.25 -23.17 7.82
N PHE A 29 0.20 -21.92 7.40
CA PHE A 29 1.36 -21.14 6.98
C PHE A 29 1.43 -19.83 7.73
N ARG A 30 2.66 -19.49 8.15
CA ARG A 30 3.02 -18.15 8.61
C ARG A 30 3.65 -17.38 7.47
N PHE A 31 3.19 -16.15 7.30
CA PHE A 31 3.71 -15.17 6.35
C PHE A 31 4.43 -14.09 7.13
N PRO A 32 5.78 -14.13 7.19
CA PRO A 32 6.55 -13.03 7.75
C PRO A 32 6.49 -11.85 6.78
N CYS A 33 6.00 -10.73 7.24
CA CYS A 33 5.74 -9.55 6.42
C CYS A 33 6.54 -8.33 6.86
N GLU A 34 7.74 -8.49 7.41
CA GLU A 34 8.59 -7.34 7.70
C GLU A 34 8.78 -6.48 6.46
N ARG A 35 8.40 -5.19 6.56
CA ARG A 35 8.48 -4.19 5.47
C ARG A 35 7.73 -4.57 4.19
N SER A 36 6.69 -5.39 4.30
CA SER A 36 5.89 -5.82 3.15
C SER A 36 4.41 -5.87 3.47
N GLY A 37 3.54 -5.89 2.45
CA GLY A 37 2.13 -6.21 2.57
C GLY A 37 1.86 -7.62 2.08
N GLY A 38 0.93 -8.34 2.73
CA GLY A 38 0.43 -9.64 2.28
C GLY A 38 -0.91 -9.50 1.56
N PHE A 39 -1.05 -10.12 0.41
CA PHE A 39 -2.29 -10.12 -0.35
C PHE A 39 -2.69 -11.55 -0.69
N HIS A 40 -3.89 -11.96 -0.31
CA HIS A 40 -4.38 -13.33 -0.48
C HIS A 40 -5.74 -13.34 -1.16
N ILE A 41 -5.87 -14.15 -2.18
CA ILE A 41 -7.12 -14.40 -2.91
C ILE A 41 -7.48 -15.86 -2.71
N LEU A 42 -8.61 -16.15 -2.07
CA LEU A 42 -9.07 -17.52 -1.90
C LEU A 42 -9.89 -17.95 -3.13
N SER A 43 -9.30 -18.79 -3.97
CA SER A 43 -9.93 -19.25 -5.22
C SER A 43 -10.77 -20.50 -5.05
N GLN A 44 -10.51 -21.32 -4.01
CA GLN A 44 -11.27 -22.55 -3.73
C GLN A 44 -11.25 -22.89 -2.23
N GLY A 45 -12.34 -23.45 -1.72
CA GLY A 45 -12.46 -23.92 -0.33
C GLY A 45 -12.65 -22.80 0.68
N SER A 46 -12.23 -23.07 1.92
CA SER A 46 -12.26 -22.11 3.02
C SER A 46 -11.04 -22.25 3.91
N CYS A 47 -10.71 -21.22 4.68
CA CYS A 47 -9.64 -21.23 5.67
C CYS A 47 -9.83 -20.12 6.70
N TYR A 48 -8.89 -19.97 7.62
CA TYR A 48 -8.89 -18.89 8.60
C TYR A 48 -7.59 -18.09 8.50
N GLY A 49 -7.72 -16.76 8.55
CA GLY A 49 -6.62 -15.84 8.78
C GLY A 49 -6.46 -15.57 10.28
N ARG A 50 -5.23 -15.61 10.79
CA ARG A 50 -4.89 -15.17 12.16
C ARG A 50 -4.00 -13.94 12.09
N ILE A 51 -4.54 -12.78 12.54
CA ILE A 51 -3.86 -11.48 12.47
C ILE A 51 -3.97 -10.81 13.83
N LYS A 52 -2.86 -10.53 14.51
CA LYS A 52 -2.86 -9.90 15.85
C LYS A 52 -3.85 -10.57 16.83
N GLY A 53 -3.90 -11.89 16.85
CA GLY A 53 -4.79 -12.65 17.71
C GLY A 53 -6.27 -12.69 17.27
N LYS A 54 -6.64 -11.99 16.22
CA LYS A 54 -7.98 -12.08 15.63
C LYS A 54 -8.05 -13.25 14.65
N LEU A 55 -9.15 -13.98 14.70
CA LEU A 55 -9.47 -15.06 13.77
C LEU A 55 -10.48 -14.53 12.74
N ILE A 56 -10.17 -14.70 11.45
CA ILE A 56 -10.96 -14.22 10.33
C ILE A 56 -11.30 -15.41 9.45
N HIS A 57 -12.59 -15.72 9.29
CA HIS A 57 -13.01 -16.77 8.37
C HIS A 57 -13.00 -16.26 6.92
N LEU A 58 -12.34 -17.00 6.05
CA LEU A 58 -12.20 -16.74 4.62
C LEU A 58 -12.88 -17.85 3.83
N GLU A 59 -13.65 -17.45 2.82
CA GLU A 59 -14.34 -18.33 1.90
C GLU A 59 -13.93 -18.06 0.46
N LYS A 60 -14.26 -18.98 -0.42
CA LYS A 60 -14.00 -18.84 -1.86
C LYS A 60 -14.48 -17.47 -2.37
N GLY A 61 -13.59 -16.75 -3.04
CA GLY A 61 -13.84 -15.42 -3.59
C GLY A 61 -13.47 -14.27 -2.65
N ASP A 62 -13.18 -14.54 -1.37
CA ASP A 62 -12.72 -13.52 -0.44
C ASP A 62 -11.30 -13.05 -0.79
N ILE A 63 -11.06 -11.75 -0.56
CA ILE A 63 -9.76 -11.12 -0.75
C ILE A 63 -9.33 -10.55 0.60
N LEU A 64 -8.14 -10.91 1.05
CA LEU A 64 -7.52 -10.40 2.28
C LEU A 64 -6.24 -9.65 1.93
N PHE A 65 -6.16 -8.37 2.29
CA PHE A 65 -4.95 -7.56 2.19
C PHE A 65 -4.48 -7.16 3.57
N VAL A 66 -3.25 -7.54 3.95
CA VAL A 66 -2.58 -7.18 5.21
C VAL A 66 -1.56 -6.11 4.91
N ALA A 67 -1.86 -4.86 5.29
CA ALA A 67 -1.22 -3.67 4.72
C ALA A 67 0.07 -3.21 5.43
N LYS A 68 0.25 -3.52 6.72
CA LYS A 68 1.23 -2.82 7.58
C LYS A 68 2.44 -3.66 7.96
N GLY A 69 2.90 -4.54 7.11
CA GLY A 69 4.04 -5.39 7.47
C GLY A 69 3.76 -6.30 8.65
N LEU A 70 2.50 -6.70 8.84
CA LEU A 70 2.11 -7.53 9.97
C LEU A 70 2.30 -9.00 9.62
N ASP A 71 3.02 -9.69 10.47
CA ASP A 71 3.03 -11.14 10.46
C ASP A 71 1.61 -11.66 10.60
N HIS A 72 1.25 -12.61 9.77
CA HIS A 72 -0.06 -13.22 9.79
C HIS A 72 0.03 -14.68 9.36
N GLU A 73 -1.04 -15.40 9.63
CA GLU A 73 -1.11 -16.82 9.34
C GLU A 73 -2.39 -17.14 8.58
N LEU A 74 -2.28 -18.08 7.64
CA LEU A 74 -3.43 -18.76 7.04
C LEU A 74 -3.42 -20.21 7.50
N VAL A 75 -4.54 -20.69 8.01
CA VAL A 75 -4.69 -22.05 8.54
C VAL A 75 -5.99 -22.69 8.07
N TYR A 76 -5.99 -24.01 7.87
CA TYR A 76 -7.21 -24.72 7.52
C TYR A 76 -8.22 -24.69 8.69
N SER A 77 -7.74 -24.94 9.89
CA SER A 77 -8.54 -24.92 11.11
C SER A 77 -7.93 -23.98 12.17
N PRO A 78 -8.75 -23.36 13.04
CA PRO A 78 -8.28 -22.40 14.04
C PRO A 78 -7.12 -22.88 14.93
N ASN A 79 -6.97 -24.19 15.11
CA ASN A 79 -5.96 -24.80 15.99
C ASN A 79 -4.79 -25.43 15.23
N ASP A 80 -4.75 -25.34 13.91
CA ASP A 80 -3.68 -25.93 13.12
C ASP A 80 -2.32 -25.27 13.41
N LYS A 81 -1.27 -26.12 13.43
CA LYS A 81 0.12 -25.66 13.52
C LYS A 81 0.54 -25.00 12.23
N VAL A 82 1.43 -24.04 12.34
CA VAL A 82 1.95 -23.30 11.19
C VAL A 82 3.41 -23.64 10.91
N VAL A 83 3.76 -23.59 9.64
CA VAL A 83 5.14 -23.58 9.15
C VAL A 83 5.37 -22.28 8.39
N ASP A 84 6.61 -21.80 8.35
CA ASP A 84 6.97 -20.64 7.55
C ASP A 84 6.76 -20.93 6.07
N ILE A 85 6.14 -20.01 5.33
CA ILE A 85 5.85 -20.18 3.90
C ILE A 85 7.13 -20.36 3.07
N ALA A 86 8.24 -19.77 3.47
CA ALA A 86 9.53 -19.96 2.81
C ALA A 86 9.98 -21.43 2.87
N LYS A 87 9.81 -22.07 4.03
CA LYS A 87 10.14 -23.51 4.19
C LYS A 87 9.24 -24.40 3.34
N PHE A 88 7.98 -24.00 3.13
CA PHE A 88 7.06 -24.76 2.29
C PHE A 88 7.49 -24.79 0.83
N ARG A 89 8.10 -23.73 0.32
CA ARG A 89 8.64 -23.69 -1.06
C ARG A 89 9.70 -24.75 -1.33
N ASP A 90 10.47 -25.13 -0.30
CA ASP A 90 11.54 -26.13 -0.39
C ASP A 90 11.04 -27.57 -0.23
N MET A 91 9.77 -27.78 0.11
CA MET A 91 9.21 -29.13 0.28
C MET A 91 8.93 -29.79 -1.06
N SER A 92 9.20 -31.11 -1.15
CA SER A 92 8.89 -31.88 -2.34
C SER A 92 7.38 -31.93 -2.64
N GLU A 93 7.02 -32.02 -3.92
CA GLU A 93 5.61 -32.12 -4.35
C GLU A 93 4.85 -33.29 -3.68
N LYS A 94 5.55 -34.39 -3.35
CA LYS A 94 4.95 -35.53 -2.64
C LYS A 94 4.51 -35.19 -1.21
N GLN A 95 5.20 -34.27 -0.54
CA GLN A 95 4.82 -33.81 0.81
C GLN A 95 3.66 -32.82 0.77
N LYS A 96 3.41 -32.19 -0.37
CA LYS A 96 2.34 -31.20 -0.55
C LYS A 96 0.97 -31.83 -0.77
N ARG A 97 0.87 -33.14 -1.09
CA ARG A 97 -0.37 -33.84 -1.45
C ARG A 97 -0.79 -34.83 -0.36
N SER A 98 -2.02 -34.71 0.11
CA SER A 98 -2.74 -35.72 0.89
C SER A 98 -4.03 -36.09 0.15
N GLU A 99 -4.22 -37.37 -0.19
CA GLU A 99 -5.12 -37.81 -1.27
C GLU A 99 -6.63 -37.78 -1.03
N LYS A 100 -7.16 -37.28 0.08
CA LYS A 100 -8.61 -37.53 0.40
C LYS A 100 -9.42 -36.36 0.95
N LEU A 101 -8.98 -35.09 0.84
CA LEU A 101 -9.60 -34.02 1.64
C LEU A 101 -9.94 -32.77 0.82
N PRO A 102 -10.88 -31.92 1.29
CA PRO A 102 -11.27 -30.70 0.59
C PRO A 102 -10.06 -29.85 0.24
N LEU A 103 -9.96 -29.48 -1.01
CA LEU A 103 -8.89 -28.66 -1.53
C LEU A 103 -9.12 -27.19 -1.16
N THR A 104 -8.14 -26.57 -0.55
CA THR A 104 -8.07 -25.11 -0.42
C THR A 104 -7.02 -24.59 -1.39
N THR A 105 -7.41 -23.64 -2.23
CA THR A 105 -6.49 -22.99 -3.17
C THR A 105 -6.53 -21.49 -2.94
N PHE A 106 -5.35 -20.89 -2.79
CA PHE A 106 -5.19 -19.45 -2.71
C PHE A 106 -4.00 -18.96 -3.52
N VAL A 107 -4.07 -17.69 -3.91
CA VAL A 107 -2.97 -16.94 -4.49
C VAL A 107 -2.46 -15.98 -3.44
N SER A 108 -1.16 -16.01 -3.19
CA SER A 108 -0.50 -15.09 -2.27
C SER A 108 0.51 -14.23 -3.00
N VAL A 109 0.43 -12.93 -2.78
CA VAL A 109 1.34 -11.93 -3.30
C VAL A 109 1.94 -11.15 -2.14
N ARG A 110 3.24 -10.93 -2.16
CA ARG A 110 3.93 -10.03 -1.26
C ARG A 110 4.18 -8.71 -2.00
N TYR A 111 3.85 -7.61 -1.36
CA TYR A 111 4.22 -6.28 -1.81
C TYR A 111 5.37 -5.76 -0.97
N GLU A 112 6.55 -5.64 -1.55
CA GLU A 112 7.66 -4.97 -0.89
C GLU A 112 7.38 -3.48 -0.81
N VAL A 113 7.52 -2.92 0.40
CA VAL A 113 7.35 -1.51 0.68
C VAL A 113 8.73 -0.88 0.81
N PRO A 114 9.15 -0.01 -0.10
CA PRO A 114 10.42 0.66 0.02
C PRO A 114 10.52 1.49 1.31
N ASP A 115 11.65 1.41 2.02
CA ASP A 115 11.90 2.15 3.27
C ASP A 115 11.80 3.67 3.12
N ALA A 116 11.94 4.15 1.89
CA ALA A 116 12.05 5.57 1.60
C ALA A 116 10.74 6.35 1.72
N ILE A 117 9.58 5.69 1.60
CA ILE A 117 8.32 6.41 1.36
C ILE A 117 7.23 5.92 2.30
N GLN A 118 7.01 6.68 3.37
CA GLN A 118 5.78 6.53 4.17
C GLN A 118 4.88 7.73 3.95
N HIS A 119 4.16 7.72 2.81
CA HIS A 119 3.09 8.71 2.65
C HIS A 119 2.05 8.50 3.77
N PRO A 120 1.56 9.57 4.43
CA PRO A 120 0.63 9.47 5.56
C PRO A 120 -0.60 8.61 5.28
N PHE A 121 -1.05 8.56 4.04
CA PHE A 121 -2.13 7.69 3.58
C PHE A 121 -1.92 6.22 3.98
N PHE A 122 -0.72 5.67 3.82
CA PHE A 122 -0.44 4.26 4.14
C PHE A 122 -0.43 3.98 5.64
N LEU A 123 -0.15 5.00 6.46
CA LEU A 123 -0.23 4.88 7.93
C LEU A 123 -1.67 4.72 8.41
N GLU A 124 -2.64 5.26 7.65
CA GLU A 124 -4.07 5.17 7.96
C GLU A 124 -4.74 3.88 7.45
N LEU A 125 -4.10 3.12 6.58
CA LEU A 125 -4.63 1.82 6.20
C LEU A 125 -4.88 0.99 7.47
N PRO A 126 -5.96 0.21 7.53
CA PRO A 126 -6.19 -0.68 8.66
C PRO A 126 -5.14 -1.80 8.70
N ASP A 127 -5.09 -2.57 9.77
CA ASP A 127 -4.21 -3.73 9.89
C ASP A 127 -4.45 -4.72 8.75
N TYR A 128 -5.69 -4.85 8.32
CA TYR A 128 -6.07 -5.61 7.13
C TYR A 128 -7.33 -5.03 6.47
N ILE A 129 -7.48 -5.27 5.19
CA ILE A 129 -8.71 -5.04 4.41
C ILE A 129 -9.23 -6.41 3.99
N LEU A 130 -10.45 -6.72 4.40
CA LEU A 130 -11.17 -7.92 3.96
C LEU A 130 -12.27 -7.49 3.00
N VAL A 131 -12.24 -7.98 1.79
CA VAL A 131 -13.33 -7.84 0.81
C VAL A 131 -14.00 -9.20 0.69
N LYS A 132 -15.25 -9.29 1.13
CA LYS A 132 -16.03 -10.53 1.05
C LYS A 132 -16.42 -10.84 -0.38
N SER A 133 -16.59 -12.09 -0.69
CA SER A 133 -16.97 -12.56 -2.03
C SER A 133 -18.26 -11.91 -2.54
N SER A 134 -19.23 -11.62 -1.66
CA SER A 134 -20.44 -10.87 -1.99
C SER A 134 -20.15 -9.47 -2.53
N ASP A 135 -19.19 -8.78 -1.91
CA ASP A 135 -18.78 -7.42 -2.31
C ASP A 135 -17.97 -7.46 -3.59
N VAL A 136 -17.11 -8.48 -3.75
CA VAL A 136 -16.36 -8.72 -5.01
C VAL A 136 -17.32 -8.92 -6.18
N LEU A 137 -18.35 -9.76 -6.01
CA LEU A 137 -19.34 -10.04 -7.04
C LEU A 137 -20.18 -8.80 -7.39
N ALA A 138 -20.52 -7.97 -6.41
CA ALA A 138 -21.25 -6.72 -6.60
C ALA A 138 -20.42 -5.64 -7.28
N HIS A 139 -19.09 -5.67 -7.13
CA HIS A 139 -18.16 -4.70 -7.71
C HIS A 139 -17.52 -5.24 -8.99
N HIS A 140 -18.10 -4.91 -10.13
CA HIS A 140 -17.70 -5.46 -11.43
C HIS A 140 -16.19 -5.45 -11.71
N PRO A 141 -15.40 -4.37 -11.50
CA PRO A 141 -13.96 -4.39 -11.74
C PRO A 141 -13.18 -5.37 -10.84
N LEU A 142 -13.55 -5.50 -9.55
CA LEU A 142 -12.94 -6.47 -8.65
C LEU A 142 -13.19 -7.90 -9.14
N ASN A 143 -14.44 -8.22 -9.46
CA ASN A 143 -14.84 -9.54 -9.96
C ASN A 143 -14.12 -9.88 -11.27
N THR A 144 -14.12 -8.97 -12.25
CA THR A 144 -13.44 -9.19 -13.54
C THR A 144 -11.96 -9.44 -13.35
N THR A 145 -11.28 -8.65 -12.52
CA THR A 145 -9.85 -8.81 -12.26
C THR A 145 -9.56 -10.14 -11.56
N GLN A 146 -10.39 -10.56 -10.61
CA GLN A 146 -10.25 -11.85 -9.92
C GLN A 146 -10.44 -13.04 -10.88
N VAL A 147 -11.41 -12.95 -11.81
CA VAL A 147 -11.62 -13.96 -12.85
C VAL A 147 -10.40 -14.07 -13.76
N LEU A 148 -9.85 -12.94 -14.21
CA LEU A 148 -8.63 -12.93 -15.04
C LEU A 148 -7.44 -13.55 -14.32
N ILE A 149 -7.23 -13.21 -13.03
CA ILE A 149 -6.18 -13.85 -12.21
C ILE A 149 -6.38 -15.36 -12.16
N SER A 150 -7.63 -15.81 -11.94
CA SER A 150 -7.93 -17.25 -11.85
C SER A 150 -7.67 -18.00 -13.15
N GLN A 151 -7.95 -17.37 -14.29
CA GLN A 151 -7.68 -17.93 -15.61
C GLN A 151 -6.19 -17.98 -15.92
N GLU A 152 -5.45 -16.93 -15.55
CA GLU A 152 -4.03 -16.82 -15.83
C GLU A 152 -3.17 -17.78 -14.99
N LEU A 153 -3.67 -18.26 -13.86
CA LEU A 153 -2.94 -19.19 -12.99
C LEU A 153 -2.58 -20.51 -13.65
N ASP A 154 -3.34 -20.94 -14.65
CA ASP A 154 -3.12 -22.19 -15.39
C ASP A 154 -2.47 -21.95 -16.77
N SER A 155 -2.13 -20.69 -17.08
CA SER A 155 -1.55 -20.28 -18.36
C SER A 155 -0.02 -20.54 -18.42
N GLY A 156 0.56 -20.41 -19.60
CA GLY A 156 1.94 -20.76 -19.87
C GLY A 156 2.87 -19.56 -19.97
N ILE A 157 3.33 -19.25 -21.18
CA ILE A 157 4.37 -18.24 -21.44
C ILE A 157 3.87 -16.84 -21.07
N GLY A 158 4.61 -16.13 -20.19
CA GLY A 158 4.32 -14.75 -19.80
C GLY A 158 3.35 -14.59 -18.63
N SER A 159 2.80 -15.68 -18.08
CA SER A 159 1.82 -15.67 -16.99
C SER A 159 2.29 -14.92 -15.75
N ASP A 160 3.55 -15.07 -15.36
CA ASP A 160 4.08 -14.40 -14.16
C ASP A 160 3.98 -12.88 -14.25
N LEU A 161 4.30 -12.31 -15.42
CA LEU A 161 4.19 -10.87 -15.64
C LEU A 161 2.73 -10.40 -15.68
N ILE A 162 1.87 -11.17 -16.34
CA ILE A 162 0.43 -10.86 -16.41
C ILE A 162 -0.18 -10.91 -15.00
N LEU A 163 0.09 -11.97 -14.24
CA LEU A 163 -0.36 -12.12 -12.86
C LEU A 163 0.12 -10.96 -11.97
N GLN A 164 1.38 -10.57 -12.10
CA GLN A 164 1.92 -9.42 -11.37
C GLN A 164 1.12 -8.15 -11.67
N ARG A 165 0.82 -7.86 -12.94
CA ARG A 165 0.05 -6.67 -13.33
C ARG A 165 -1.42 -6.75 -12.90
N LEU A 166 -2.04 -7.91 -13.00
CA LEU A 166 -3.41 -8.11 -12.54
C LEU A 166 -3.53 -7.98 -11.03
N THR A 167 -2.56 -8.46 -10.27
CA THR A 167 -2.54 -8.31 -8.81
C THR A 167 -2.32 -6.85 -8.38
N ASP A 168 -1.49 -6.08 -9.11
CA ASP A 168 -1.36 -4.64 -8.90
C ASP A 168 -2.70 -3.92 -9.12
N ILE A 169 -3.39 -4.23 -10.22
CA ILE A 169 -4.71 -3.67 -10.51
C ILE A 169 -5.71 -4.04 -9.41
N LEU A 170 -5.72 -5.29 -8.98
CA LEU A 170 -6.63 -5.76 -7.93
C LEU A 170 -6.37 -5.06 -6.60
N LEU A 171 -5.11 -4.85 -6.22
CA LEU A 171 -4.75 -4.10 -5.01
C LEU A 171 -5.30 -2.67 -5.06
N TYR A 172 -5.18 -1.99 -6.20
CA TYR A 172 -5.72 -0.64 -6.36
C TYR A 172 -7.24 -0.61 -6.23
N TYR A 173 -7.95 -1.59 -6.78
CA TYR A 173 -9.39 -1.71 -6.59
C TYR A 173 -9.78 -2.02 -5.13
N VAL A 174 -9.02 -2.85 -4.42
CA VAL A 174 -9.25 -3.14 -2.99
C VAL A 174 -9.08 -1.88 -2.14
N ILE A 175 -8.03 -1.11 -2.38
CA ILE A 175 -7.80 0.17 -1.68
C ILE A 175 -8.94 1.17 -1.99
N ARG A 176 -9.33 1.30 -3.26
CA ARG A 176 -10.41 2.19 -3.66
C ARG A 176 -11.75 1.78 -3.04
N HIS A 177 -12.08 0.50 -3.08
CA HIS A 177 -13.28 -0.05 -2.44
C HIS A 177 -13.29 0.24 -0.94
N TRP A 178 -12.17 0.03 -0.25
CA TRP A 178 -12.06 0.37 1.18
C TRP A 178 -12.29 1.86 1.44
N LEU A 179 -11.81 2.75 0.59
CA LEU A 179 -12.05 4.19 0.70
C LEU A 179 -13.54 4.55 0.55
N GLU A 180 -14.25 3.85 -0.34
CA GLU A 180 -15.64 4.12 -0.69
C GLU A 180 -16.63 3.62 0.39
N ILE A 181 -16.47 2.39 0.87
CA ILE A 181 -17.48 1.72 1.71
C ILE A 181 -17.43 2.05 3.20
N HIS A 182 -16.31 2.57 3.70
CA HIS A 182 -16.14 2.84 5.13
C HIS A 182 -16.17 4.34 5.39
N PRO A 183 -17.32 4.93 5.80
CA PRO A 183 -17.33 6.31 6.27
C PRO A 183 -16.43 6.42 7.51
N SER A 184 -15.55 7.41 7.51
CA SER A 184 -14.71 7.69 8.66
C SER A 184 -15.36 8.78 9.52
N SER A 185 -15.56 8.49 10.79
CA SER A 185 -15.92 9.51 11.80
C SER A 185 -14.72 10.31 12.30
N SER A 186 -13.50 9.86 11.96
CA SER A 186 -12.24 10.48 12.38
C SER A 186 -11.59 11.23 11.21
N PRO A 187 -10.79 12.29 11.48
CA PRO A 187 -9.94 12.93 10.48
C PRO A 187 -9.10 11.88 9.73
N GLY A 188 -8.79 12.13 8.47
CA GLY A 188 -7.91 11.25 7.72
C GLY A 188 -8.13 11.28 6.20
N TRP A 189 -7.30 10.51 5.50
CA TRP A 189 -7.28 10.45 4.03
C TRP A 189 -8.60 10.01 3.41
N ARG A 190 -9.37 9.15 4.06
CA ARG A 190 -10.71 8.78 3.58
C ARG A 190 -11.65 9.98 3.46
N ASN A 191 -11.57 10.90 4.41
CA ASN A 191 -12.35 12.14 4.36
C ASN A 191 -11.75 13.12 3.34
N ALA A 192 -10.42 13.15 3.18
CA ALA A 192 -9.75 13.96 2.16
C ALA A 192 -10.23 13.61 0.74
N PHE A 193 -10.40 12.31 0.45
CA PHE A 193 -10.91 11.84 -0.86
C PHE A 193 -12.39 12.16 -1.11
N LYS A 194 -13.14 12.60 -0.10
CA LYS A 194 -14.56 13.01 -0.20
C LYS A 194 -14.73 14.54 -0.20
N ASP A 195 -13.72 15.30 0.15
CA ASP A 195 -13.75 16.77 0.16
C ASP A 195 -13.11 17.32 -1.13
N GLU A 196 -13.94 17.77 -2.07
CA GLU A 196 -13.49 18.29 -3.37
C GLU A 196 -12.48 19.45 -3.23
N LYS A 197 -12.59 20.28 -2.21
CA LYS A 197 -11.68 21.40 -1.99
C LYS A 197 -10.33 20.95 -1.47
N ILE A 198 -10.32 19.93 -0.60
CA ILE A 198 -9.09 19.28 -0.14
C ILE A 198 -8.43 18.55 -1.29
N LEU A 199 -9.18 17.76 -2.08
CA LEU A 199 -8.64 17.09 -3.28
C LEU A 199 -7.99 18.07 -4.25
N SER A 200 -8.71 19.15 -4.60
CA SER A 200 -8.17 20.18 -5.50
C SER A 200 -6.89 20.84 -4.96
N ALA A 201 -6.83 21.04 -3.64
CA ALA A 201 -5.64 21.60 -3.01
C ALA A 201 -4.46 20.61 -3.02
N LEU A 202 -4.71 19.34 -2.69
CA LEU A 202 -3.71 18.28 -2.75
C LEU A 202 -3.16 18.12 -4.17
N GLU A 203 -4.04 18.04 -5.18
CA GLU A 203 -3.64 17.96 -6.58
C GLU A 203 -2.78 19.15 -7.02
N ALA A 204 -3.15 20.38 -6.58
CA ALA A 204 -2.36 21.57 -6.90
C ALA A 204 -0.95 21.50 -6.30
N LEU A 205 -0.84 21.09 -5.03
CA LEU A 205 0.44 20.93 -4.32
C LEU A 205 1.32 19.85 -4.94
N HIS A 206 0.75 18.70 -5.26
CA HIS A 206 1.46 17.58 -5.88
C HIS A 206 1.94 17.92 -7.30
N ARG A 207 1.04 18.42 -8.14
CA ARG A 207 1.35 18.74 -9.55
C ARG A 207 2.45 19.78 -9.69
N LYS A 208 2.54 20.73 -8.76
CA LYS A 208 3.51 21.83 -8.77
C LYS A 208 4.30 21.88 -7.47
N ILE A 209 4.96 20.80 -7.10
CA ILE A 209 5.66 20.65 -5.84
C ILE A 209 6.75 21.72 -5.62
N SER A 210 7.48 22.11 -6.67
CA SER A 210 8.54 23.13 -6.61
C SER A 210 8.01 24.56 -6.60
N TYR A 211 6.73 24.78 -6.94
CA TYR A 211 6.16 26.11 -6.98
C TYR A 211 6.19 26.76 -5.58
N PRO A 212 6.49 28.08 -5.47
CA PRO A 212 6.55 28.78 -4.19
C PRO A 212 5.13 29.06 -3.66
N TRP A 213 4.47 27.97 -3.23
CA TRP A 213 3.15 28.01 -2.64
C TRP A 213 3.14 28.81 -1.33
N THR A 214 2.10 29.59 -1.16
CA THR A 214 1.70 30.21 0.09
C THR A 214 0.24 29.85 0.35
N LEU A 215 -0.22 30.00 1.58
CA LEU A 215 -1.63 29.75 1.91
C LEU A 215 -2.57 30.62 1.04
N GLU A 216 -2.17 31.85 0.74
CA GLU A 216 -2.91 32.76 -0.14
C GLU A 216 -2.98 32.24 -1.58
N LYS A 217 -1.86 31.81 -2.17
CA LYS A 217 -1.83 31.27 -3.53
C LYS A 217 -2.67 30.00 -3.63
N LEU A 218 -2.59 29.12 -2.61
CA LEU A 218 -3.36 27.88 -2.57
C LEU A 218 -4.87 28.19 -2.44
N SER A 219 -5.26 29.08 -1.54
CA SER A 219 -6.67 29.45 -1.36
C SER A 219 -7.29 30.04 -2.63
N ARG A 220 -6.53 30.86 -3.37
CA ARG A 220 -6.95 31.36 -4.69
C ARG A 220 -7.10 30.25 -5.72
N ALA A 221 -6.15 29.30 -5.75
CA ALA A 221 -6.16 28.20 -6.70
C ALA A 221 -7.38 27.28 -6.53
N VAL A 222 -7.86 27.11 -5.27
CA VAL A 222 -9.02 26.25 -4.94
C VAL A 222 -10.35 27.01 -4.85
N GLY A 223 -10.31 28.35 -4.93
CA GLY A 223 -11.51 29.19 -4.89
C GLY A 223 -12.17 29.24 -3.51
N VAL A 224 -11.38 29.31 -2.41
CA VAL A 224 -11.87 29.43 -1.03
C VAL A 224 -11.05 30.46 -0.25
N SER A 225 -11.52 30.89 0.94
CA SER A 225 -10.74 31.77 1.80
C SER A 225 -9.53 31.07 2.44
N ARG A 226 -8.50 31.86 2.84
CA ARG A 226 -7.32 31.32 3.55
C ARG A 226 -7.71 30.59 4.84
N ALA A 227 -8.64 31.14 5.60
CA ALA A 227 -9.12 30.53 6.82
C ALA A 227 -9.84 29.20 6.54
N SER A 228 -10.69 29.16 5.51
CA SER A 228 -11.43 27.95 5.12
C SER A 228 -10.49 26.81 4.75
N ILE A 229 -9.51 27.02 3.87
CA ILE A 229 -8.60 25.95 3.45
C ILE A 229 -7.70 25.49 4.61
N ALA A 230 -7.23 26.40 5.47
CA ALA A 230 -6.40 26.06 6.62
C ALA A 230 -7.16 25.23 7.66
N ASN A 231 -8.41 25.56 7.93
CA ASN A 231 -9.26 24.81 8.87
C ASN A 231 -9.61 23.43 8.32
N ARG A 232 -10.05 23.35 7.04
CA ARG A 232 -10.34 22.06 6.39
C ARG A 232 -9.14 21.12 6.40
N PHE A 233 -7.94 21.61 6.11
CA PHE A 233 -6.73 20.78 6.18
C PHE A 233 -6.49 20.24 7.59
N ARG A 234 -6.66 21.06 8.64
CA ARG A 234 -6.51 20.61 10.02
C ARG A 234 -7.59 19.59 10.41
N GLU A 235 -8.84 19.85 10.05
CA GLU A 235 -9.98 18.97 10.35
C GLU A 235 -9.85 17.62 9.63
N VAL A 236 -9.39 17.64 8.37
CA VAL A 236 -9.37 16.47 7.51
C VAL A 236 -8.04 15.71 7.60
N LEU A 237 -6.90 16.41 7.56
CA LEU A 237 -5.57 15.80 7.50
C LEU A 237 -4.74 15.99 8.78
N GLY A 238 -5.24 16.72 9.78
CA GLY A 238 -4.56 16.95 11.04
C GLY A 238 -3.35 17.89 10.96
N CYS A 239 -3.07 18.52 9.80
CA CYS A 239 -1.91 19.40 9.60
C CYS A 239 -2.29 20.65 8.80
N THR A 240 -1.36 21.61 8.69
CA THR A 240 -1.57 22.76 7.80
C THR A 240 -1.20 22.40 6.35
N PRO A 241 -1.76 23.12 5.33
CA PRO A 241 -1.36 22.92 3.94
C PRO A 241 0.15 23.08 3.70
N MET A 242 0.80 24.00 4.42
CA MET A 242 2.23 24.25 4.26
C MET A 242 3.10 23.20 4.95
N ASP A 243 2.66 22.63 6.07
CA ASP A 243 3.32 21.49 6.71
C ASP A 243 3.21 20.25 5.83
N TYR A 244 2.01 20.03 5.25
CA TYR A 244 1.81 18.97 4.26
C TYR A 244 2.77 19.10 3.07
N LEU A 245 2.85 20.30 2.46
CA LEU A 245 3.78 20.56 1.35
C LEU A 245 5.23 20.35 1.77
N ALA A 246 5.62 20.80 2.96
CA ALA A 246 6.98 20.59 3.45
C ALA A 246 7.31 19.10 3.56
N LYS A 247 6.39 18.28 4.11
CA LYS A 247 6.54 16.84 4.19
C LYS A 247 6.63 16.20 2.80
N LEU A 248 5.71 16.55 1.88
CA LEU A 248 5.68 16.08 0.51
C LEU A 248 7.02 16.35 -0.24
N ARG A 249 7.57 17.55 -0.07
CA ARG A 249 8.88 17.93 -0.63
C ARG A 249 10.01 17.07 -0.07
N MET A 250 9.98 16.80 1.24
CA MET A 250 11.00 15.95 1.89
C MET A 250 10.91 14.49 1.44
N ASP A 251 9.69 13.95 1.34
CA ASP A 251 9.46 12.58 0.85
C ASP A 251 9.96 12.42 -0.60
N LYS A 252 9.66 13.40 -1.47
CA LYS A 252 10.17 13.43 -2.85
C LYS A 252 11.70 13.57 -2.89
N GLY A 253 12.25 14.43 -2.03
CA GLY A 253 13.71 14.60 -1.91
C GLY A 253 14.40 13.31 -1.48
N LYS A 254 13.82 12.58 -0.51
CA LYS A 254 14.32 11.28 -0.06
C LYS A 254 14.31 10.24 -1.19
N THR A 255 13.26 10.22 -2.01
CA THR A 255 13.19 9.35 -3.20
C THR A 255 14.30 9.68 -4.21
N LEU A 256 14.53 10.98 -4.49
CA LEU A 256 15.55 11.40 -5.45
C LEU A 256 16.96 11.07 -4.96
N MET A 257 17.23 11.22 -3.66
CA MET A 257 18.51 10.78 -3.06
C MET A 257 18.76 9.29 -3.26
N ALA A 258 17.71 8.46 -3.14
CA ALA A 258 17.82 7.00 -3.33
C ALA A 258 18.16 6.59 -4.77
N MET A 259 17.96 7.46 -5.75
CA MET A 259 18.27 7.20 -7.17
C MET A 259 19.74 7.45 -7.53
N GLU A 260 20.54 8.03 -6.65
CA GLU A 260 21.99 8.29 -6.78
C GLU A 260 22.43 9.11 -8.03
N ASN A 261 21.48 9.64 -8.78
CA ASN A 261 21.72 10.36 -10.04
C ASN A 261 21.66 11.89 -9.89
N PHE A 262 21.46 12.41 -8.68
CA PHE A 262 21.20 13.83 -8.44
C PHE A 262 22.10 14.37 -7.34
N THR A 263 22.66 15.55 -7.56
CA THR A 263 23.31 16.32 -6.50
C THR A 263 22.26 16.87 -5.51
N LEU A 264 22.68 17.13 -4.29
CA LEU A 264 21.79 17.71 -3.27
C LEU A 264 21.24 19.09 -3.68
N GLU A 265 21.97 19.84 -4.48
CA GLU A 265 21.53 21.12 -5.02
C GLU A 265 20.43 20.95 -6.08
N GLU A 266 20.56 19.97 -6.96
CA GLU A 266 19.52 19.62 -7.94
C GLU A 266 18.25 19.10 -7.27
N ILE A 267 18.41 18.25 -6.26
CA ILE A 267 17.27 17.77 -5.44
C ILE A 267 16.56 18.96 -4.78
N ALA A 268 17.31 19.85 -4.12
CA ALA A 268 16.72 21.03 -3.47
C ALA A 268 15.88 21.86 -4.45
N ARG A 269 16.42 22.17 -5.63
CA ARG A 269 15.69 22.92 -6.68
C ARG A 269 14.46 22.17 -7.17
N THR A 270 14.59 20.87 -7.43
CA THR A 270 13.49 20.02 -7.93
C THR A 270 12.31 19.99 -6.96
N VAL A 271 12.58 19.97 -5.65
CA VAL A 271 11.52 19.98 -4.64
C VAL A 271 11.12 21.38 -4.15
N GLY A 272 11.70 22.45 -4.73
CA GLY A 272 11.29 23.84 -4.49
C GLY A 272 11.95 24.52 -3.29
N TYR A 273 13.20 24.16 -2.98
CA TYR A 273 14.09 24.91 -2.07
C TYR A 273 15.12 25.73 -2.84
N SER A 274 15.51 26.85 -2.28
CA SER A 274 16.44 27.79 -2.92
C SER A 274 17.91 27.31 -2.91
N SER A 275 18.26 26.36 -2.03
CA SER A 275 19.61 25.80 -1.90
C SER A 275 19.62 24.45 -1.19
N ALA A 276 20.69 23.69 -1.36
CA ALA A 276 20.95 22.45 -0.61
C ALA A 276 20.98 22.68 0.91
N PHE A 277 21.44 23.84 1.37
CA PHE A 277 21.44 24.21 2.78
C PHE A 277 19.99 24.35 3.33
N ALA A 278 19.14 25.07 2.61
CA ALA A 278 17.74 25.25 3.00
C ALA A 278 16.98 23.92 3.03
N PHE A 279 17.22 23.07 2.03
CA PHE A 279 16.68 21.72 1.97
C PHE A 279 17.17 20.87 3.16
N SER A 280 18.48 20.82 3.42
CA SER A 280 19.07 20.03 4.50
C SER A 280 18.53 20.43 5.88
N LYS A 281 18.34 21.74 6.11
CA LYS A 281 17.75 22.26 7.34
C LYS A 281 16.30 21.80 7.50
N ALA A 282 15.50 21.86 6.45
CA ALA A 282 14.11 21.39 6.45
C ALA A 282 14.04 19.85 6.62
N TYR A 283 14.91 19.11 5.96
CA TYR A 283 15.02 17.66 6.05
C TYR A 283 15.32 17.21 7.48
N LYS A 284 16.36 17.81 8.11
CA LYS A 284 16.72 17.53 9.51
C LYS A 284 15.56 17.84 10.48
N ARG A 285 14.82 18.91 10.23
CA ARG A 285 13.65 19.26 11.05
C ARG A 285 12.54 18.20 10.99
N ILE A 286 12.32 17.60 9.82
CA ILE A 286 11.21 16.65 9.59
C ILE A 286 11.61 15.22 9.97
N TYR A 287 12.84 14.79 9.65
CA TYR A 287 13.30 13.41 9.87
C TYR A 287 14.26 13.24 11.05
N GLY A 288 14.71 14.33 11.69
CA GLY A 288 15.67 14.25 12.79
C GLY A 288 17.13 14.11 12.36
N LEU A 289 17.39 13.66 11.14
CA LEU A 289 18.72 13.38 10.58
C LEU A 289 19.02 14.28 9.38
N SER A 290 20.31 14.54 9.10
CA SER A 290 20.70 15.23 7.88
C SER A 290 20.52 14.29 6.66
N PRO A 291 20.35 14.83 5.42
CA PRO A 291 20.31 14.02 4.20
C PRO A 291 21.49 13.05 4.09
N ARG A 292 22.70 13.51 4.36
CA ARG A 292 23.92 12.70 4.32
C ARG A 292 23.92 11.54 5.31
N ASN A 293 23.48 11.76 6.54
CA ASN A 293 23.42 10.72 7.57
C ASN A 293 22.31 9.70 7.26
N SER A 294 21.17 10.15 6.72
CA SER A 294 20.08 9.28 6.28
C SER A 294 20.51 8.34 5.14
N GLU A 295 21.39 8.78 4.26
CA GLU A 295 21.97 7.97 3.17
C GLU A 295 22.96 6.94 3.71
N GLN A 296 23.81 7.32 4.67
CA GLN A 296 24.74 6.39 5.34
C GLN A 296 24.03 5.28 6.09
N GLU A 297 22.95 5.58 6.82
CA GLU A 297 22.13 4.54 7.50
C GLU A 297 21.49 3.57 6.51
N ARG A 298 21.09 4.04 5.33
CA ARG A 298 20.52 3.19 4.27
C ARG A 298 21.57 2.23 3.67
N LEU A 299 22.81 2.67 3.53
CA LEU A 299 23.89 1.86 2.95
C LEU A 299 24.52 0.90 3.96
N GLY A 300 24.30 1.12 5.26
CA GLY A 300 24.81 0.28 6.35
C GLY A 300 23.81 -0.73 6.91
N ALA A 301 22.56 -0.73 6.42
CA ALA A 301 21.49 -1.67 6.81
C ALA A 301 21.20 -2.66 5.67
#